data_56ed4335096ccda9f17d295719cf2d44
#
_entry.id   56ed4335096ccda9f17d295719cf2d44
#
_cell.length_a   1.000
_cell.length_b   1.000
_cell.length_c   1.000
_cell.angle_alpha   90.00
_cell.angle_beta   90.00
_cell.angle_gamma   90.00
#
_symmetry.space_group_name_H-M   'P 1'
#
loop_
_entity.id
_entity.type
_entity.pdbx_description
1 polymer ?
#
loop_
_entity_poly.entity_id
_entity_poly.type
_entity_poly.pdbx_seq_one_letter_code
_entity_poly.pdbx_strand_id
1 'polypeptide(L)'
;MLTPEQANSLGLSAAETFRPRTPITTRDLFAGRWEQIKTLADAVIQPGLHVVIYGERGVGKTSLSNIIRPTIKAFDDNRVNKVSYERIVVKATANSDDTFSSLWHKLFQDITWKDNRPLFGVAPGTKPPMSLRQAFSLGDNLTVDDVRKVVSQIPGSVYIIDEFDRSAHRTSKNFTDLIKALSDFGVECTVVLVGVAETIDGLMADHASVSRSLVQVLLPRMRPEELREILSKAEQSLSIKFSDEAASLIVNISQGLPHYTHLLGLHSVRISADQLSNSIEQDAVFDALKEAVKQAQQTVTEKHTKAIRSAHKDALYRHVLLACALAATHSRDALGYFNPGSVVSPLTEILERPVQIAAFGHHLTEFCSAKRGEVLERTGQKRNYRFRFRDPLLVPFVLMDAMNTQLVSRTQLAEMLGHEF
;
A
#
# COMPACT_ATOMS: atom_id res chain seq x y z
N MET A 1 -22.79 -22.42 17.18
CA MET A 1 -21.66 -23.36 17.02
C MET A 1 -21.68 -23.91 15.61
N LEU A 2 -20.54 -23.99 14.96
CA LEU A 2 -20.36 -24.54 13.62
C LEU A 2 -20.22 -26.07 13.68
N THR A 3 -20.58 -26.77 12.62
CA THR A 3 -20.12 -28.17 12.45
C THR A 3 -18.66 -28.19 12.02
N PRO A 4 -17.92 -29.32 12.18
CA PRO A 4 -16.54 -29.43 11.71
C PRO A 4 -16.37 -29.16 10.20
N GLU A 5 -17.35 -29.54 9.38
CA GLU A 5 -17.35 -29.27 7.95
C GLU A 5 -17.53 -27.78 7.65
N GLN A 6 -18.45 -27.10 8.37
CA GLN A 6 -18.65 -25.66 8.27
C GLN A 6 -17.40 -24.89 8.71
N ALA A 7 -16.76 -25.33 9.80
CA ALA A 7 -15.52 -24.72 10.29
C ALA A 7 -14.38 -24.80 9.27
N ASN A 8 -14.20 -25.97 8.67
CA ASN A 8 -13.19 -26.15 7.61
C ASN A 8 -13.49 -25.27 6.38
N SER A 9 -14.75 -25.24 5.94
CA SER A 9 -15.18 -24.37 4.84
C SER A 9 -14.94 -22.90 5.15
N LEU A 10 -15.25 -22.46 6.38
CA LEU A 10 -15.01 -21.10 6.83
C LEU A 10 -13.51 -20.74 6.79
N GLY A 11 -12.63 -21.62 7.27
CA GLY A 11 -11.18 -21.42 7.23
C GLY A 11 -10.61 -21.28 5.82
N LEU A 12 -11.17 -21.99 4.84
CA LEU A 12 -10.82 -21.86 3.41
C LEU A 12 -11.34 -20.54 2.83
N SER A 13 -12.62 -20.24 3.01
CA SER A 13 -13.24 -19.00 2.52
C SER A 13 -12.61 -17.75 3.13
N ALA A 14 -12.13 -17.83 4.37
CA ALA A 14 -11.38 -16.75 5.00
C ALA A 14 -10.10 -16.40 4.23
N ALA A 15 -9.40 -17.39 3.64
CA ALA A 15 -8.20 -17.15 2.84
C ALA A 15 -8.50 -16.49 1.48
N GLU A 16 -9.70 -16.64 0.96
CA GLU A 16 -10.15 -15.95 -0.27
C GLU A 16 -10.58 -14.51 0.00
N THR A 17 -11.14 -14.26 1.18
CA THR A 17 -11.64 -12.95 1.60
C THR A 17 -10.50 -12.06 2.14
N PHE A 18 -9.70 -12.61 3.06
CA PHE A 18 -8.53 -11.91 3.59
C PHE A 18 -7.29 -12.23 2.76
N ARG A 19 -6.71 -11.21 2.14
CA ARG A 19 -5.56 -11.35 1.23
C ARG A 19 -4.33 -10.59 1.75
N PRO A 20 -3.66 -11.05 2.81
CA PRO A 20 -2.53 -10.32 3.38
C PRO A 20 -1.31 -10.26 2.45
N ARG A 21 -1.13 -11.25 1.56
CA ARG A 21 0.07 -11.38 0.71
C ARG A 21 -0.12 -10.91 -0.72
N THR A 22 -1.35 -10.77 -1.16
CA THR A 22 -1.67 -10.38 -2.55
C THR A 22 -2.50 -9.10 -2.57
N PRO A 23 -2.21 -8.20 -3.50
CA PRO A 23 -3.04 -6.99 -3.65
C PRO A 23 -4.48 -7.35 -3.99
N ILE A 24 -5.42 -6.54 -3.52
CA ILE A 24 -6.83 -6.65 -3.86
C ILE A 24 -7.01 -6.34 -5.36
N THR A 25 -7.80 -7.14 -6.05
CA THR A 25 -8.05 -7.02 -7.48
C THR A 25 -9.52 -6.77 -7.82
N THR A 26 -10.42 -6.96 -6.84
CA THR A 26 -11.87 -6.81 -7.01
C THR A 26 -12.39 -5.63 -6.19
N ARG A 27 -13.39 -4.94 -6.72
CA ARG A 27 -13.98 -3.77 -6.06
C ARG A 27 -14.72 -4.14 -4.76
N ASP A 28 -15.33 -5.31 -4.72
CA ASP A 28 -16.14 -5.74 -3.57
C ASP A 28 -15.30 -5.96 -2.31
N LEU A 29 -14.06 -6.43 -2.47
CA LEU A 29 -13.11 -6.61 -1.37
C LEU A 29 -12.29 -5.35 -1.05
N PHE A 30 -12.36 -4.32 -1.92
CA PHE A 30 -11.61 -3.07 -1.70
C PHE A 30 -12.38 -2.18 -0.71
N ALA A 31 -11.73 -1.78 0.38
CA ALA A 31 -12.32 -0.98 1.44
C ALA A 31 -11.76 0.45 1.46
N GLY A 32 -12.58 1.40 1.84
CA GLY A 32 -12.20 2.81 2.00
C GLY A 32 -11.75 3.49 0.70
N ARG A 33 -10.98 4.56 0.87
CA ARG A 33 -10.31 5.27 -0.24
C ARG A 33 -11.24 5.92 -1.28
N TRP A 34 -12.48 6.20 -0.92
CA TRP A 34 -13.49 6.70 -1.85
C TRP A 34 -13.10 8.03 -2.49
N GLU A 35 -12.43 8.92 -1.75
CA GLU A 35 -11.94 10.20 -2.26
C GLU A 35 -10.85 10.00 -3.33
N GLN A 36 -9.89 9.08 -3.06
CA GLN A 36 -8.83 8.76 -3.99
C GLN A 36 -9.36 8.09 -5.26
N ILE A 37 -10.32 7.17 -5.11
CA ILE A 37 -11.00 6.52 -6.24
C ILE A 37 -11.73 7.56 -7.09
N LYS A 38 -12.46 8.49 -6.47
CA LYS A 38 -13.17 9.55 -7.17
C LYS A 38 -12.20 10.46 -7.92
N THR A 39 -11.14 10.92 -7.26
CA THR A 39 -10.10 11.77 -7.88
C THR A 39 -9.45 11.08 -9.08
N LEU A 40 -9.16 9.78 -8.97
CA LEU A 40 -8.65 8.96 -10.07
C LEU A 40 -9.64 8.87 -11.23
N ALA A 41 -10.90 8.56 -10.95
CA ALA A 41 -11.93 8.45 -11.98
C ALA A 41 -12.13 9.78 -12.71
N ASP A 42 -12.19 10.89 -11.97
CA ASP A 42 -12.32 12.23 -12.54
C ASP A 42 -11.12 12.59 -13.44
N ALA A 43 -9.90 12.24 -13.02
CA ALA A 43 -8.70 12.47 -13.83
C ALA A 43 -8.68 11.65 -15.13
N VAL A 44 -9.12 10.39 -15.09
CA VAL A 44 -9.18 9.52 -16.28
C VAL A 44 -10.24 9.99 -17.29
N ILE A 45 -11.28 10.67 -16.80
CA ILE A 45 -12.38 11.16 -17.65
C ILE A 45 -11.99 12.46 -18.35
N GLN A 46 -11.09 13.25 -17.77
CA GLN A 46 -10.69 14.56 -18.31
C GLN A 46 -9.48 14.39 -19.23
N PRO A 47 -9.60 14.72 -20.54
CA PRO A 47 -8.47 14.68 -21.46
C PRO A 47 -7.30 15.56 -21.00
N GLY A 48 -6.07 15.08 -21.18
CA GLY A 48 -4.85 15.81 -20.82
C GLY A 48 -4.48 15.77 -19.35
N LEU A 49 -5.25 15.05 -18.49
CA LEU A 49 -4.83 14.79 -17.12
C LEU A 49 -4.16 13.43 -16.99
N HIS A 50 -3.11 13.42 -16.20
CA HIS A 50 -2.34 12.23 -15.82
C HIS A 50 -2.27 12.14 -14.31
N VAL A 51 -1.89 10.99 -13.74
CA VAL A 51 -1.98 10.76 -12.30
C VAL A 51 -0.66 10.23 -11.74
N VAL A 52 -0.28 10.72 -10.57
CA VAL A 52 0.78 10.12 -9.74
C VAL A 52 0.17 9.69 -8.41
N ILE A 53 0.23 8.39 -8.11
CA ILE A 53 -0.19 7.81 -6.83
C ILE A 53 1.05 7.52 -6.01
N TYR A 54 1.16 8.14 -4.85
CA TYR A 54 2.32 7.98 -3.97
C TYR A 54 1.90 7.85 -2.51
N GLY A 55 2.82 7.40 -1.68
CA GLY A 55 2.62 7.18 -0.24
C GLY A 55 3.56 6.10 0.29
N GLU A 56 3.49 5.85 1.59
CA GLU A 56 4.31 4.88 2.29
C GLU A 56 4.14 3.44 1.73
N ARG A 57 5.11 2.58 2.05
CA ARG A 57 4.99 1.14 1.76
C ARG A 57 3.87 0.52 2.59
N GLY A 58 3.07 -0.35 1.97
CA GLY A 58 2.01 -1.12 2.67
C GLY A 58 0.65 -0.43 2.77
N VAL A 59 0.49 0.83 2.31
CA VAL A 59 -0.79 1.57 2.38
C VAL A 59 -1.82 1.15 1.33
N GLY A 60 -1.50 0.23 0.42
CA GLY A 60 -2.45 -0.31 -0.56
C GLY A 60 -2.39 0.32 -1.95
N LYS A 61 -1.28 0.98 -2.35
CA LYS A 61 -1.13 1.60 -3.69
C LYS A 61 -1.38 0.63 -4.84
N THR A 62 -0.75 -0.54 -4.80
CA THR A 62 -0.95 -1.60 -5.81
C THR A 62 -2.40 -2.08 -5.87
N SER A 63 -3.07 -2.21 -4.72
CA SER A 63 -4.49 -2.56 -4.67
C SER A 63 -5.35 -1.47 -5.31
N LEU A 64 -5.07 -0.19 -5.02
CA LEU A 64 -5.76 0.93 -5.66
C LEU A 64 -5.54 0.91 -7.18
N SER A 65 -4.31 0.68 -7.65
CA SER A 65 -4.02 0.61 -9.09
C SER A 65 -4.75 -0.56 -9.79
N ASN A 66 -4.93 -1.69 -9.11
CA ASN A 66 -5.63 -2.85 -9.66
C ASN A 66 -7.14 -2.60 -9.85
N ILE A 67 -7.76 -1.81 -8.97
CA ILE A 67 -9.19 -1.52 -9.07
C ILE A 67 -9.51 -0.37 -10.04
N ILE A 68 -8.53 0.30 -10.63
CA ILE A 68 -8.74 1.35 -11.64
C ILE A 68 -9.59 0.80 -12.79
N ARG A 69 -9.21 -0.33 -13.37
CA ARG A 69 -9.93 -0.95 -14.50
C ARG A 69 -11.41 -1.25 -14.19
N PRO A 70 -11.76 -2.02 -13.13
CA PRO A 70 -13.16 -2.28 -12.81
C PRO A 70 -13.92 -1.01 -12.39
N THR A 71 -13.24 -0.02 -11.83
CA THR A 71 -13.85 1.26 -11.47
C THR A 71 -14.23 2.06 -12.72
N ILE A 72 -13.29 2.24 -13.65
CA ILE A 72 -13.54 2.96 -14.91
C ILE A 72 -14.67 2.28 -15.69
N LYS A 73 -14.63 0.94 -15.78
CA LYS A 73 -15.71 0.18 -16.45
C LYS A 73 -17.06 0.48 -15.82
N ALA A 74 -17.19 0.42 -14.50
CA ALA A 74 -18.43 0.73 -13.80
C ALA A 74 -18.90 2.18 -14.03
N PHE A 75 -17.96 3.13 -14.16
CA PHE A 75 -18.29 4.52 -14.51
C PHE A 75 -18.82 4.63 -15.95
N ASP A 76 -18.14 4.00 -16.91
CA ASP A 76 -18.54 4.06 -18.33
C ASP A 76 -19.90 3.37 -18.55
N ASP A 77 -20.19 2.26 -17.86
CA ASP A 77 -21.48 1.56 -17.92
C ASP A 77 -22.64 2.40 -17.38
N ASN A 78 -22.40 3.28 -16.41
CA ASN A 78 -23.41 4.12 -15.77
C ASN A 78 -23.54 5.53 -16.37
N ARG A 79 -22.80 5.88 -17.42
CA ARG A 79 -22.89 7.20 -18.06
C ARG A 79 -24.14 7.35 -18.89
N VAL A 80 -24.78 8.54 -18.82
CA VAL A 80 -25.90 8.92 -19.65
C VAL A 80 -25.50 8.94 -21.14
N ASN A 81 -24.31 9.42 -21.44
CA ASN A 81 -23.71 9.40 -22.77
C ASN A 81 -22.66 8.29 -22.81
N LYS A 82 -23.03 7.12 -23.32
CA LYS A 82 -22.11 5.99 -23.47
C LYS A 82 -20.97 6.35 -24.41
N VAL A 83 -19.74 6.08 -23.99
CA VAL A 83 -18.57 6.19 -24.85
C VAL A 83 -18.68 5.11 -25.93
N SER A 84 -18.41 5.45 -27.19
CA SER A 84 -18.56 4.54 -28.33
C SER A 84 -17.51 3.43 -28.38
N TYR A 85 -16.55 3.41 -27.45
CA TYR A 85 -15.45 2.44 -27.38
C TYR A 85 -15.22 1.97 -25.93
N GLU A 86 -14.78 0.73 -25.76
CA GLU A 86 -14.31 0.22 -24.47
C GLU A 86 -12.90 0.78 -24.19
N ARG A 87 -12.71 1.39 -23.02
CA ARG A 87 -11.41 1.93 -22.62
C ARG A 87 -10.40 0.81 -22.40
N ILE A 88 -9.24 0.95 -23.02
CA ILE A 88 -8.12 0.04 -22.81
C ILE A 88 -7.39 0.46 -21.54
N VAL A 89 -7.35 -0.42 -20.53
CA VAL A 89 -6.56 -0.23 -19.31
C VAL A 89 -5.51 -1.31 -19.24
N VAL A 90 -4.25 -0.92 -19.32
CA VAL A 90 -3.09 -1.83 -19.22
C VAL A 90 -2.17 -1.42 -18.08
N LYS A 91 -1.50 -2.41 -17.49
CA LYS A 91 -0.63 -2.22 -16.34
C LYS A 91 0.70 -2.94 -16.53
N ALA A 92 1.79 -2.24 -16.25
CA ALA A 92 3.13 -2.82 -16.14
C ALA A 92 3.68 -2.57 -14.73
N THR A 93 4.52 -3.47 -14.24
CA THR A 93 5.29 -3.30 -13.00
C THR A 93 6.74 -2.97 -13.36
N ALA A 94 7.24 -1.87 -12.81
CA ALA A 94 8.61 -1.45 -13.04
C ALA A 94 9.61 -2.24 -12.20
N ASN A 95 10.77 -2.53 -12.78
CA ASN A 95 11.92 -3.12 -12.14
C ASN A 95 13.09 -2.12 -12.12
N SER A 96 14.13 -2.41 -11.31
CA SER A 96 15.33 -1.56 -11.20
C SER A 96 16.07 -1.34 -12.51
N ASP A 97 16.00 -2.29 -13.43
CA ASP A 97 16.71 -2.26 -14.70
C ASP A 97 15.88 -1.70 -15.86
N ASP A 98 14.59 -1.42 -15.60
CA ASP A 98 13.70 -0.90 -16.63
C ASP A 98 14.13 0.48 -17.13
N THR A 99 14.00 0.65 -18.41
CA THR A 99 14.12 1.91 -19.14
C THR A 99 12.74 2.41 -19.56
N PHE A 100 12.64 3.65 -19.99
CA PHE A 100 11.41 4.18 -20.58
C PHE A 100 10.87 3.29 -21.70
N SER A 101 11.78 2.85 -22.61
CA SER A 101 11.42 1.98 -23.73
C SER A 101 10.89 0.61 -23.27
N SER A 102 11.59 -0.05 -22.31
CA SER A 102 11.16 -1.37 -21.83
C SER A 102 9.80 -1.33 -21.14
N LEU A 103 9.50 -0.28 -20.38
CA LEU A 103 8.20 -0.10 -19.73
C LEU A 103 7.07 0.05 -20.74
N TRP A 104 7.30 0.84 -21.81
CA TRP A 104 6.30 0.99 -22.86
C TRP A 104 6.13 -0.28 -23.71
N HIS A 105 7.19 -1.05 -23.93
CA HIS A 105 7.06 -2.37 -24.56
C HIS A 105 6.22 -3.32 -23.71
N LYS A 106 6.41 -3.35 -22.38
CA LYS A 106 5.57 -4.14 -21.47
C LYS A 106 4.10 -3.75 -21.57
N LEU A 107 3.79 -2.44 -21.58
CA LEU A 107 2.41 -1.95 -21.70
C LEU A 107 1.79 -2.30 -23.05
N PHE A 108 2.55 -2.17 -24.13
CA PHE A 108 2.06 -2.42 -25.49
C PHE A 108 1.88 -3.91 -25.81
N GLN A 109 2.54 -4.83 -25.08
CA GLN A 109 2.36 -6.27 -25.26
C GLN A 109 0.92 -6.73 -24.95
N ASP A 110 0.28 -6.06 -24.01
CA ASP A 110 -1.08 -6.43 -23.56
C ASP A 110 -2.18 -5.83 -24.45
N ILE A 111 -1.81 -5.08 -25.50
CA ILE A 111 -2.75 -4.45 -26.43
C ILE A 111 -2.70 -5.16 -27.76
N THR A 112 -3.86 -5.68 -28.17
CA THR A 112 -4.04 -6.26 -29.50
C THR A 112 -4.63 -5.21 -30.43
N TRP A 113 -3.92 -4.95 -31.54
CA TRP A 113 -4.34 -3.98 -32.55
C TRP A 113 -5.11 -4.67 -33.68
N LYS A 114 -6.28 -4.11 -34.02
CA LYS A 114 -7.05 -4.49 -35.22
C LYS A 114 -7.01 -3.32 -36.20
N ASP A 115 -6.32 -3.51 -37.32
CA ASP A 115 -6.29 -2.50 -38.38
C ASP A 115 -7.57 -2.58 -39.21
N ASN A 116 -8.52 -1.70 -38.93
CA ASN A 116 -9.80 -1.61 -39.65
C ASN A 116 -9.74 -0.70 -40.89
N ARG A 117 -8.56 -0.20 -41.26
CA ARG A 117 -8.42 0.64 -42.45
C ARG A 117 -8.76 -0.16 -43.71
N PRO A 118 -9.64 0.37 -44.60
CA PRO A 118 -9.95 -0.33 -45.84
C PRO A 118 -8.69 -0.43 -46.71
N LEU A 119 -8.32 -1.65 -47.09
CA LEU A 119 -7.33 -1.91 -48.13
C LEU A 119 -8.04 -2.28 -49.42
N PHE A 120 -7.54 -1.78 -50.55
CA PHE A 120 -8.12 -2.09 -51.86
C PHE A 120 -8.17 -3.61 -52.04
N GLY A 121 -9.39 -4.15 -52.24
CA GLY A 121 -9.62 -5.59 -52.44
C GLY A 121 -9.67 -6.47 -51.18
N VAL A 122 -9.65 -5.92 -49.99
CA VAL A 122 -9.78 -6.67 -48.70
C VAL A 122 -10.97 -6.13 -47.90
N ALA A 123 -11.88 -7.00 -47.54
CA ALA A 123 -13.02 -6.61 -46.72
C ALA A 123 -12.58 -6.09 -45.33
N PRO A 124 -13.20 -5.04 -44.78
CA PRO A 124 -12.90 -4.54 -43.45
C PRO A 124 -12.99 -5.65 -42.38
N GLY A 125 -12.01 -5.77 -41.51
CA GLY A 125 -12.02 -6.74 -40.38
C GLY A 125 -11.46 -8.14 -40.71
N THR A 126 -10.96 -8.40 -41.91
CA THR A 126 -10.36 -9.71 -42.29
C THR A 126 -8.88 -9.84 -41.95
N LYS A 127 -8.21 -8.76 -41.52
CA LYS A 127 -6.81 -8.84 -41.06
C LYS A 127 -6.72 -9.49 -39.69
N PRO A 128 -5.78 -10.42 -39.49
CA PRO A 128 -5.54 -10.97 -38.15
C PRO A 128 -5.11 -9.86 -37.20
N PRO A 129 -5.47 -9.98 -35.91
CA PRO A 129 -4.99 -9.06 -34.90
C PRO A 129 -3.46 -9.14 -34.79
N MET A 130 -2.80 -8.00 -34.66
CA MET A 130 -1.34 -7.89 -34.56
C MET A 130 -0.93 -7.13 -33.29
N SER A 131 0.31 -7.29 -32.87
CA SER A 131 0.84 -6.49 -31.76
C SER A 131 1.03 -5.03 -32.19
N LEU A 132 1.00 -4.09 -31.23
CA LEU A 132 1.30 -2.68 -31.51
C LEU A 132 2.71 -2.50 -32.10
N ARG A 133 3.67 -3.31 -31.66
CA ARG A 133 5.03 -3.30 -32.21
C ARG A 133 5.05 -3.54 -33.73
N GLN A 134 4.27 -4.51 -34.19
CA GLN A 134 4.14 -4.82 -35.63
C GLN A 134 3.34 -3.74 -36.36
N ALA A 135 2.21 -3.31 -35.78
CA ALA A 135 1.32 -2.34 -36.41
C ALA A 135 1.98 -0.97 -36.65
N PHE A 136 2.87 -0.55 -35.75
CA PHE A 136 3.54 0.74 -35.80
C PHE A 136 5.05 0.63 -36.11
N SER A 137 5.55 -0.55 -36.44
CA SER A 137 6.95 -0.83 -36.74
C SER A 137 7.92 -0.30 -35.67
N LEU A 138 7.59 -0.56 -34.41
CA LEU A 138 8.33 -0.02 -33.26
C LEU A 138 9.70 -0.73 -33.11
N GLY A 139 10.76 0.05 -33.04
CA GLY A 139 12.11 -0.41 -32.72
C GLY A 139 12.28 -0.78 -31.24
N ASP A 140 13.46 -1.27 -30.87
CA ASP A 140 13.77 -1.63 -29.47
C ASP A 140 13.88 -0.40 -28.55
N ASN A 141 14.29 0.75 -29.07
CA ASN A 141 14.42 2.00 -28.34
C ASN A 141 13.28 2.95 -28.76
N LEU A 142 12.30 3.13 -27.85
CA LEU A 142 11.19 4.05 -28.06
C LEU A 142 11.54 5.43 -27.55
N THR A 143 11.26 6.44 -28.36
CA THR A 143 11.31 7.85 -27.96
C THR A 143 9.96 8.29 -27.40
N VAL A 144 9.93 9.45 -26.74
CA VAL A 144 8.70 10.10 -26.29
C VAL A 144 7.73 10.32 -27.43
N ASP A 145 8.24 10.70 -28.62
CA ASP A 145 7.41 10.93 -29.81
C ASP A 145 6.82 9.64 -30.39
N ASP A 146 7.57 8.52 -30.37
CA ASP A 146 7.06 7.22 -30.81
C ASP A 146 5.88 6.79 -29.94
N VAL A 147 6.05 6.88 -28.62
CA VAL A 147 4.99 6.56 -27.67
C VAL A 147 3.78 7.47 -27.88
N ARG A 148 3.97 8.79 -27.97
CA ARG A 148 2.88 9.75 -28.21
C ARG A 148 2.10 9.40 -29.48
N LYS A 149 2.79 9.09 -30.59
CA LYS A 149 2.16 8.71 -31.87
C LYS A 149 1.31 7.45 -31.75
N VAL A 150 1.80 6.43 -31.02
CA VAL A 150 1.05 5.19 -30.82
C VAL A 150 -0.18 5.43 -29.95
N VAL A 151 -0.02 6.06 -28.79
CA VAL A 151 -1.14 6.24 -27.84
C VAL A 151 -2.21 7.19 -28.38
N SER A 152 -1.85 8.13 -29.27
CA SER A 152 -2.83 9.00 -29.95
C SER A 152 -3.78 8.25 -30.89
N GLN A 153 -3.44 7.02 -31.29
CA GLN A 153 -4.31 6.16 -32.10
C GLN A 153 -5.24 5.28 -31.24
N ILE A 154 -5.10 5.33 -29.92
CA ILE A 154 -5.83 4.49 -28.95
C ILE A 154 -6.58 5.41 -27.97
N PRO A 155 -7.70 6.04 -28.41
CA PRO A 155 -8.40 7.00 -27.58
C PRO A 155 -8.96 6.37 -26.30
N GLY A 156 -8.98 7.14 -25.22
CA GLY A 156 -9.48 6.73 -23.91
C GLY A 156 -8.64 5.67 -23.20
N SER A 157 -7.40 5.42 -23.64
CA SER A 157 -6.52 4.43 -23.03
C SER A 157 -5.92 4.91 -21.68
N VAL A 158 -5.69 3.96 -20.77
CA VAL A 158 -5.08 4.19 -19.46
C VAL A 158 -3.86 3.28 -19.30
N TYR A 159 -2.72 3.87 -19.05
CA TYR A 159 -1.43 3.20 -18.92
C TYR A 159 -0.94 3.32 -17.48
N ILE A 160 -0.88 2.20 -16.76
CA ILE A 160 -0.51 2.16 -15.35
C ILE A 160 0.89 1.58 -15.21
N ILE A 161 1.80 2.32 -14.57
CA ILE A 161 3.12 1.84 -14.21
C ILE A 161 3.20 1.74 -12.69
N ASP A 162 3.18 0.51 -12.17
CA ASP A 162 3.30 0.23 -10.74
C ASP A 162 4.76 0.04 -10.33
N GLU A 163 5.09 0.27 -9.06
CA GLU A 163 6.45 0.26 -8.51
C GLU A 163 7.41 1.20 -9.27
N PHE A 164 6.90 2.31 -9.79
CA PHE A 164 7.66 3.27 -10.61
C PHE A 164 8.90 3.82 -9.91
N ASP A 165 8.89 3.92 -8.58
CA ASP A 165 10.04 4.32 -7.76
C ASP A 165 11.30 3.49 -8.03
N ARG A 166 11.18 2.23 -8.45
CA ARG A 166 12.32 1.38 -8.77
C ARG A 166 13.13 1.83 -9.99
N SER A 167 12.48 2.45 -10.96
CA SER A 167 13.10 2.93 -12.20
C SER A 167 13.11 4.45 -12.33
N ALA A 168 12.50 5.18 -11.38
CA ALA A 168 12.28 6.63 -11.46
C ALA A 168 13.57 7.43 -11.75
N HIS A 169 14.68 7.06 -11.13
CA HIS A 169 15.98 7.72 -11.32
C HIS A 169 16.50 7.68 -12.78
N ARG A 170 16.04 6.71 -13.59
CA ARG A 170 16.41 6.58 -15.02
C ARG A 170 15.34 7.10 -15.97
N THR A 171 14.08 7.07 -15.55
CA THR A 171 12.94 7.19 -16.44
C THR A 171 12.07 8.41 -16.19
N SER A 172 12.13 9.00 -14.98
CA SER A 172 11.22 10.08 -14.56
C SER A 172 11.20 11.27 -15.52
N LYS A 173 12.36 11.69 -16.05
CA LYS A 173 12.44 12.77 -17.02
C LYS A 173 11.67 12.46 -18.30
N ASN A 174 11.86 11.25 -18.88
CA ASN A 174 11.14 10.85 -20.08
C ASN A 174 9.62 10.80 -19.86
N PHE A 175 9.16 10.37 -18.67
CA PHE A 175 7.74 10.39 -18.35
C PHE A 175 7.21 11.81 -18.14
N THR A 176 7.98 12.72 -17.56
CA THR A 176 7.62 14.14 -17.48
C THR A 176 7.48 14.76 -18.87
N ASP A 177 8.45 14.51 -19.75
CA ASP A 177 8.44 14.99 -21.15
C ASP A 177 7.25 14.40 -21.93
N LEU A 178 6.94 13.11 -21.72
CA LEU A 178 5.79 12.45 -22.34
C LEU A 178 4.47 13.05 -21.85
N ILE A 179 4.28 13.20 -20.55
CA ILE A 179 3.06 13.78 -19.94
C ILE A 179 2.83 15.18 -20.52
N LYS A 180 3.88 15.99 -20.61
CA LYS A 180 3.82 17.30 -21.23
C LYS A 180 3.37 17.21 -22.69
N ALA A 181 4.01 16.36 -23.49
CA ALA A 181 3.65 16.18 -24.89
C ALA A 181 2.21 15.68 -25.08
N LEU A 182 1.76 14.71 -24.29
CA LEU A 182 0.38 14.19 -24.35
C LEU A 182 -0.64 15.27 -24.04
N SER A 183 -0.38 16.08 -23.02
CA SER A 183 -1.26 17.19 -22.62
C SER A 183 -1.27 18.33 -23.64
N ASP A 184 -0.11 18.74 -24.13
CA ASP A 184 0.03 19.83 -25.10
C ASP A 184 -0.65 19.48 -26.45
N PHE A 185 -0.64 18.20 -26.83
CA PHE A 185 -1.31 17.72 -28.05
C PHE A 185 -2.77 17.26 -27.83
N GLY A 186 -3.31 17.39 -26.60
CA GLY A 186 -4.68 16.99 -26.27
C GLY A 186 -4.97 15.49 -26.53
N VAL A 187 -3.99 14.61 -26.30
CA VAL A 187 -4.14 13.17 -26.55
C VAL A 187 -5.08 12.57 -25.49
N GLU A 188 -6.13 11.89 -25.95
CA GLU A 188 -7.13 11.24 -25.06
C GLU A 188 -6.57 9.97 -24.43
N CYS A 189 -5.61 10.10 -23.54
CA CYS A 189 -5.08 9.00 -22.74
C CYS A 189 -4.69 9.48 -21.35
N THR A 190 -4.61 8.56 -20.39
CA THR A 190 -4.12 8.86 -19.04
C THR A 190 -2.95 7.94 -18.69
N VAL A 191 -1.84 8.53 -18.27
CA VAL A 191 -0.70 7.83 -17.67
C VAL A 191 -0.86 7.89 -16.16
N VAL A 192 -0.77 6.74 -15.49
CA VAL A 192 -0.84 6.60 -14.04
C VAL A 192 0.47 6.02 -13.53
N LEU A 193 1.23 6.82 -12.79
CA LEU A 193 2.48 6.39 -12.15
C LEU A 193 2.20 6.07 -10.68
N VAL A 194 2.63 4.90 -10.21
CA VAL A 194 2.40 4.45 -8.84
C VAL A 194 3.72 4.08 -8.20
N GLY A 195 4.04 4.68 -7.05
CA GLY A 195 5.32 4.39 -6.41
C GLY A 195 5.38 4.74 -4.92
N VAL A 196 6.44 4.29 -4.28
CA VAL A 196 6.75 4.61 -2.88
C VAL A 196 7.50 5.94 -2.84
N ALA A 197 6.86 6.96 -2.29
CA ALA A 197 7.49 8.27 -2.06
C ALA A 197 6.74 9.04 -0.98
N GLU A 198 7.41 9.99 -0.33
CA GLU A 198 6.81 10.93 0.62
C GLU A 198 6.27 12.16 -0.10
N THR A 199 6.93 12.54 -1.17
CA THR A 199 6.59 13.67 -2.02
C THR A 199 6.69 13.27 -3.48
N ILE A 200 6.06 14.04 -4.36
CA ILE A 200 6.12 13.79 -5.80
C ILE A 200 7.54 13.90 -6.36
N ASP A 201 8.39 14.75 -5.76
CA ASP A 201 9.81 14.93 -6.16
C ASP A 201 10.59 13.61 -6.08
N GLY A 202 10.20 12.72 -5.18
CA GLY A 202 10.80 11.39 -5.07
C GLY A 202 10.50 10.47 -6.25
N LEU A 203 9.48 10.78 -7.05
CA LEU A 203 9.06 9.97 -8.20
C LEU A 203 9.31 10.67 -9.54
N MET A 204 9.10 11.97 -9.62
CA MET A 204 9.13 12.71 -10.88
C MET A 204 10.11 13.88 -10.83
N ALA A 205 11.10 13.85 -11.71
CA ALA A 205 11.95 15.01 -11.98
C ALA A 205 11.14 16.10 -12.72
N ASP A 206 11.43 17.38 -12.44
CA ASP A 206 10.87 18.52 -13.14
C ASP A 206 9.32 18.57 -13.21
N HIS A 207 8.65 17.96 -12.23
CA HIS A 207 7.18 17.85 -12.19
C HIS A 207 6.49 19.23 -12.20
N ALA A 208 7.17 20.30 -11.80
CA ALA A 208 6.63 21.66 -11.86
C ALA A 208 6.23 22.08 -13.29
N SER A 209 6.92 21.54 -14.32
CA SER A 209 6.62 21.82 -15.73
C SER A 209 5.31 21.21 -16.22
N VAL A 210 4.81 20.19 -15.53
CA VAL A 210 3.57 19.44 -15.85
C VAL A 210 2.50 19.58 -14.77
N SER A 211 2.67 20.48 -13.82
CA SER A 211 1.79 20.63 -12.65
C SER A 211 0.31 20.81 -12.99
N ARG A 212 -0.03 21.42 -14.13
CA ARG A 212 -1.40 21.61 -14.60
C ARG A 212 -2.05 20.33 -15.15
N SER A 213 -1.23 19.41 -15.61
CA SER A 213 -1.65 18.16 -16.25
C SER A 213 -1.49 16.93 -15.33
N LEU A 214 -1.02 17.15 -14.10
CA LEU A 214 -0.66 16.08 -13.18
C LEU A 214 -1.49 16.13 -11.90
N VAL A 215 -2.39 15.18 -11.75
CA VAL A 215 -3.17 14.97 -10.54
C VAL A 215 -2.35 14.15 -9.54
N GLN A 216 -2.11 14.72 -8.37
CA GLN A 216 -1.35 14.07 -7.31
C GLN A 216 -2.30 13.40 -6.33
N VAL A 217 -2.18 12.09 -6.19
CA VAL A 217 -2.97 11.28 -5.28
C VAL A 217 -2.08 10.72 -4.18
N LEU A 218 -2.01 11.42 -3.06
CA LEU A 218 -1.38 10.90 -1.86
C LEU A 218 -2.26 9.80 -1.26
N LEU A 219 -1.66 8.62 -1.00
CA LEU A 219 -2.30 7.54 -0.30
C LEU A 219 -1.76 7.49 1.14
N PRO A 220 -2.43 8.12 2.10
CA PRO A 220 -2.02 8.08 3.50
C PRO A 220 -2.29 6.69 4.10
N ARG A 221 -1.91 6.48 5.35
CA ARG A 221 -2.38 5.32 6.12
C ARG A 221 -3.90 5.33 6.21
N MET A 222 -4.52 4.16 6.24
CA MET A 222 -5.98 4.04 6.37
C MET A 222 -6.43 4.55 7.74
N ARG A 223 -7.56 5.22 7.75
CA ARG A 223 -8.23 5.62 9.00
C ARG A 223 -8.83 4.38 9.69
N PRO A 224 -9.07 4.44 11.01
CA PRO A 224 -9.67 3.32 11.74
C PRO A 224 -10.97 2.81 11.12
N GLU A 225 -11.81 3.71 10.61
CA GLU A 225 -13.10 3.38 9.98
C GLU A 225 -12.89 2.61 8.67
N GLU A 226 -11.87 2.98 7.89
CA GLU A 226 -11.54 2.29 6.65
C GLU A 226 -10.98 0.88 6.90
N LEU A 227 -10.20 0.68 7.99
CA LEU A 227 -9.75 -0.65 8.42
C LEU A 227 -10.91 -1.49 8.95
N ARG A 228 -11.86 -0.89 9.71
CA ARG A 228 -13.09 -1.57 10.12
C ARG A 228 -13.95 -2.00 8.94
N GLU A 229 -13.99 -1.22 7.85
CA GLU A 229 -14.71 -1.61 6.62
C GLU A 229 -14.15 -2.92 6.02
N ILE A 230 -12.81 -3.18 6.12
CA ILE A 230 -12.22 -4.47 5.71
C ILE A 230 -12.85 -5.62 6.52
N LEU A 231 -12.95 -5.46 7.84
CA LEU A 231 -13.54 -6.47 8.70
C LEU A 231 -15.03 -6.64 8.43
N SER A 232 -15.79 -5.54 8.29
CA SER A 232 -17.22 -5.59 7.99
C SER A 232 -17.55 -6.25 6.67
N LYS A 233 -16.73 -6.06 5.62
CA LYS A 233 -16.87 -6.78 4.37
C LYS A 233 -16.62 -8.29 4.54
N ALA A 234 -15.66 -8.65 5.38
CA ALA A 234 -15.42 -10.06 5.72
C ALA A 234 -16.58 -10.66 6.53
N GLU A 235 -17.15 -9.92 7.49
CA GLU A 235 -18.34 -10.34 8.25
C GLU A 235 -19.50 -10.69 7.29
N GLN A 236 -19.77 -9.83 6.33
CA GLN A 236 -20.83 -10.04 5.35
C GLN A 236 -20.53 -11.24 4.43
N SER A 237 -19.31 -11.35 3.94
CA SER A 237 -18.91 -12.41 2.99
C SER A 237 -18.86 -13.79 3.65
N LEU A 238 -18.45 -13.88 4.91
CA LEU A 238 -18.20 -15.12 5.63
C LEU A 238 -19.30 -15.49 6.61
N SER A 239 -20.31 -14.63 6.80
CA SER A 239 -21.37 -14.81 7.83
C SER A 239 -20.80 -15.01 9.24
N ILE A 240 -19.80 -14.20 9.59
CA ILE A 240 -19.11 -14.18 10.89
C ILE A 240 -19.37 -12.85 11.60
N LYS A 241 -18.96 -12.76 12.87
CA LYS A 241 -19.03 -11.51 13.63
C LYS A 241 -17.76 -11.32 14.46
N PHE A 242 -17.13 -10.14 14.33
CA PHE A 242 -16.10 -9.69 15.25
C PHE A 242 -16.75 -8.98 16.46
N SER A 243 -16.31 -9.26 17.68
CA SER A 243 -16.65 -8.42 18.81
C SER A 243 -16.03 -7.03 18.65
N ASP A 244 -16.58 -6.02 19.30
CA ASP A 244 -16.07 -4.64 19.19
C ASP A 244 -14.63 -4.54 19.70
N GLU A 245 -14.30 -5.31 20.74
CA GLU A 245 -12.96 -5.42 21.31
C GLU A 245 -12.00 -6.10 20.33
N ALA A 246 -12.41 -7.19 19.68
CA ALA A 246 -11.62 -7.88 18.67
C ALA A 246 -11.33 -6.98 17.46
N ALA A 247 -12.36 -6.32 16.94
CA ALA A 247 -12.23 -5.41 15.81
C ALA A 247 -11.34 -4.21 16.16
N SER A 248 -11.50 -3.61 17.34
CA SER A 248 -10.69 -2.49 17.82
C SER A 248 -9.23 -2.89 17.98
N LEU A 249 -8.94 -4.06 18.56
CA LEU A 249 -7.59 -4.57 18.74
C LEU A 249 -6.88 -4.78 17.36
N ILE A 250 -7.56 -5.40 16.40
CA ILE A 250 -7.03 -5.58 15.03
C ILE A 250 -6.70 -4.22 14.39
N VAL A 251 -7.64 -3.26 14.46
CA VAL A 251 -7.48 -1.92 13.88
C VAL A 251 -6.30 -1.19 14.51
N ASN A 252 -6.22 -1.19 15.84
CA ASN A 252 -5.17 -0.50 16.58
C ASN A 252 -3.78 -1.09 16.28
N ILE A 253 -3.64 -2.41 16.24
CA ILE A 253 -2.36 -3.06 15.91
C ILE A 253 -2.00 -2.84 14.44
N SER A 254 -2.96 -2.79 13.53
CA SER A 254 -2.71 -2.60 12.08
C SER A 254 -2.11 -1.24 11.74
N GLN A 255 -2.24 -0.23 12.60
CA GLN A 255 -1.60 1.09 12.44
C GLN A 255 -1.85 1.76 11.10
N GLY A 256 -3.07 1.60 10.54
CA GLY A 256 -3.43 2.13 9.23
C GLY A 256 -2.89 1.34 8.04
N LEU A 257 -2.29 0.18 8.25
CA LEU A 257 -1.71 -0.68 7.22
C LEU A 257 -2.65 -1.87 6.94
N PRO A 258 -3.40 -1.88 5.83
CA PRO A 258 -4.41 -2.90 5.52
C PRO A 258 -3.84 -4.33 5.47
N HIS A 259 -2.55 -4.50 5.13
CA HIS A 259 -1.88 -5.79 5.18
C HIS A 259 -2.05 -6.49 6.54
N TYR A 260 -1.88 -5.76 7.65
CA TYR A 260 -2.01 -6.35 8.98
C TYR A 260 -3.46 -6.60 9.36
N THR A 261 -4.40 -5.77 8.93
CA THR A 261 -5.83 -6.03 9.13
C THR A 261 -6.24 -7.34 8.44
N HIS A 262 -5.80 -7.53 7.20
CA HIS A 262 -6.03 -8.80 6.50
C HIS A 262 -5.32 -9.99 7.17
N LEU A 263 -4.09 -9.81 7.64
CA LEU A 263 -3.31 -10.88 8.28
C LEU A 263 -3.97 -11.32 9.59
N LEU A 264 -4.27 -10.37 10.46
CA LEU A 264 -4.89 -10.64 11.75
C LEU A 264 -6.33 -11.15 11.59
N GLY A 265 -7.13 -10.56 10.69
CA GLY A 265 -8.47 -11.03 10.38
C GLY A 265 -8.47 -12.49 9.92
N LEU A 266 -7.59 -12.86 8.98
CA LEU A 266 -7.45 -14.24 8.49
C LEU A 266 -7.18 -15.23 9.63
N HIS A 267 -6.16 -14.93 10.45
CA HIS A 267 -5.78 -15.85 11.53
C HIS A 267 -6.81 -15.91 12.62
N SER A 268 -7.45 -14.80 12.99
CA SER A 268 -8.51 -14.79 14.01
C SER A 268 -9.72 -15.61 13.58
N VAL A 269 -10.13 -15.50 12.31
CA VAL A 269 -11.24 -16.32 11.78
C VAL A 269 -10.88 -17.82 11.79
N ARG A 270 -9.67 -18.18 11.39
CA ARG A 270 -9.23 -19.59 11.42
C ARG A 270 -9.21 -20.17 12.84
N ILE A 271 -8.68 -19.42 13.80
CA ILE A 271 -8.63 -19.84 15.22
C ILE A 271 -10.05 -19.99 15.77
N SER A 272 -10.96 -19.06 15.48
CA SER A 272 -12.37 -19.20 15.91
C SER A 272 -13.07 -20.36 15.22
N ALA A 273 -12.79 -20.61 13.93
CA ALA A 273 -13.31 -21.77 13.22
C ALA A 273 -12.83 -23.10 13.83
N ASP A 274 -11.54 -23.21 14.21
CA ASP A 274 -10.99 -24.38 14.90
C ASP A 274 -11.70 -24.63 16.25
N GLN A 275 -12.21 -23.57 16.88
CA GLN A 275 -13.04 -23.61 18.09
C GLN A 275 -14.54 -23.82 17.79
N LEU A 276 -14.91 -24.09 16.53
CA LEU A 276 -16.29 -24.26 16.06
C LEU A 276 -17.18 -23.03 16.28
N SER A 277 -16.58 -21.84 16.28
CA SER A 277 -17.28 -20.55 16.46
C SER A 277 -17.25 -19.72 15.18
N ASN A 278 -18.33 -19.01 14.91
CA ASN A 278 -18.41 -17.93 13.92
C ASN A 278 -18.35 -16.53 14.54
N SER A 279 -18.20 -16.43 15.87
CA SER A 279 -17.91 -15.21 16.61
C SER A 279 -16.41 -15.14 16.88
N ILE A 280 -15.83 -14.01 16.55
CA ILE A 280 -14.39 -13.74 16.73
C ILE A 280 -14.23 -12.83 17.94
N GLU A 281 -13.76 -13.40 19.03
CA GLU A 281 -13.53 -12.71 20.28
C GLU A 281 -12.07 -12.22 20.38
N GLN A 282 -11.80 -11.32 21.32
CA GLN A 282 -10.48 -10.71 21.52
C GLN A 282 -9.37 -11.76 21.74
N ASP A 283 -9.67 -12.86 22.43
CA ASP A 283 -8.70 -13.96 22.66
C ASP A 283 -8.23 -14.61 21.36
N ALA A 284 -9.12 -14.79 20.38
CA ALA A 284 -8.75 -15.31 19.07
C ALA A 284 -7.80 -14.35 18.34
N VAL A 285 -7.94 -13.04 18.51
CA VAL A 285 -7.01 -12.03 17.97
C VAL A 285 -5.64 -12.13 18.64
N PHE A 286 -5.58 -12.30 19.95
CA PHE A 286 -4.30 -12.50 20.65
C PHE A 286 -3.56 -13.75 20.21
N ASP A 287 -4.27 -14.83 19.91
CA ASP A 287 -3.64 -16.03 19.37
C ASP A 287 -3.24 -15.85 17.90
N ALA A 288 -4.02 -15.09 17.12
CA ALA A 288 -3.67 -14.70 15.75
C ALA A 288 -2.38 -13.86 15.68
N LEU A 289 -2.09 -13.02 16.70
CA LEU A 289 -0.83 -12.26 16.77
C LEU A 289 0.39 -13.18 16.79
N LYS A 290 0.33 -14.32 17.51
CA LYS A 290 1.44 -15.29 17.56
C LYS A 290 1.71 -15.88 16.18
N GLU A 291 0.66 -16.23 15.45
CA GLU A 291 0.78 -16.76 14.09
C GLU A 291 1.28 -15.70 13.10
N ALA A 292 0.83 -14.44 13.24
CA ALA A 292 1.29 -13.33 12.42
C ALA A 292 2.80 -13.06 12.60
N VAL A 293 3.33 -13.13 13.81
CA VAL A 293 4.78 -13.00 14.09
C VAL A 293 5.57 -14.09 13.40
N LYS A 294 5.11 -15.35 13.45
CA LYS A 294 5.78 -16.49 12.77
C LYS A 294 5.83 -16.31 11.26
N GLN A 295 4.81 -15.67 10.68
CA GLN A 295 4.69 -15.45 9.25
C GLN A 295 5.25 -14.11 8.76
N ALA A 296 5.81 -13.30 9.66
CA ALA A 296 6.39 -12.00 9.30
C ALA A 296 7.50 -12.13 8.27
N GLN A 297 7.64 -11.10 7.43
CA GLN A 297 8.71 -11.05 6.44
C GLN A 297 10.08 -11.14 7.11
N GLN A 298 10.97 -11.94 6.56
CA GLN A 298 12.32 -12.16 7.09
C GLN A 298 13.07 -10.83 7.30
N THR A 299 12.95 -9.88 6.39
CA THR A 299 13.58 -8.56 6.49
C THR A 299 13.12 -7.76 7.71
N VAL A 300 11.83 -7.84 8.08
CA VAL A 300 11.28 -7.19 9.28
C VAL A 300 11.83 -7.85 10.54
N THR A 301 11.81 -9.18 10.56
CA THR A 301 12.34 -9.99 11.67
C THR A 301 13.83 -9.75 11.88
N GLU A 302 14.63 -9.70 10.81
CA GLU A 302 16.07 -9.43 10.89
C GLU A 302 16.37 -8.03 11.43
N LYS A 303 15.66 -7.00 10.95
CA LYS A 303 15.82 -5.62 11.46
C LYS A 303 15.45 -5.53 12.93
N HIS A 304 14.31 -6.13 13.32
CA HIS A 304 13.88 -6.18 14.71
C HIS A 304 14.91 -6.88 15.59
N THR A 305 15.39 -8.05 15.20
CA THR A 305 16.41 -8.81 15.93
C THR A 305 17.70 -8.01 16.11
N LYS A 306 18.17 -7.31 15.07
CA LYS A 306 19.34 -6.40 15.17
C LYS A 306 19.08 -5.26 16.14
N ALA A 307 17.88 -4.68 16.11
CA ALA A 307 17.53 -3.55 16.98
C ALA A 307 17.59 -3.92 18.46
N ILE A 308 17.03 -5.07 18.84
CA ILE A 308 16.90 -5.47 20.25
C ILE A 308 18.08 -6.30 20.78
N ARG A 309 18.99 -6.77 19.92
CA ARG A 309 20.11 -7.63 20.33
C ARG A 309 20.99 -6.93 21.34
N SER A 310 21.19 -7.55 22.51
CA SER A 310 22.12 -7.07 23.55
C SER A 310 22.80 -8.22 24.26
N ALA A 311 24.04 -8.02 24.65
CA ALA A 311 24.79 -8.92 25.53
C ALA A 311 24.41 -8.74 27.01
N HIS A 312 23.83 -7.60 27.38
CA HIS A 312 23.42 -7.28 28.74
C HIS A 312 21.95 -7.59 28.94
N LYS A 313 21.62 -8.38 29.99
CA LYS A 313 20.23 -8.75 30.33
C LYS A 313 19.34 -7.55 30.66
N ASP A 314 19.90 -6.52 31.26
CA ASP A 314 19.19 -5.31 31.69
C ASP A 314 19.14 -4.21 30.63
N ALA A 315 19.49 -4.54 29.37
CA ALA A 315 19.47 -3.56 28.30
C ALA A 315 18.02 -3.21 27.87
N LEU A 316 17.72 -1.94 27.87
CA LEU A 316 16.36 -1.42 27.64
C LEU A 316 15.95 -1.40 26.14
N TYR A 317 16.75 -1.91 25.20
CA TYR A 317 16.46 -1.81 23.75
C TYR A 317 15.07 -2.30 23.37
N ARG A 318 14.64 -3.44 23.90
CA ARG A 318 13.34 -4.02 23.62
C ARG A 318 12.21 -3.14 24.17
N HIS A 319 12.34 -2.66 25.39
CA HIS A 319 11.36 -1.78 26.04
C HIS A 319 11.27 -0.42 25.34
N VAL A 320 12.43 0.18 25.01
CA VAL A 320 12.47 1.47 24.29
C VAL A 320 11.92 1.34 22.88
N LEU A 321 12.18 0.21 22.17
CA LEU A 321 11.64 0.01 20.84
C LEU A 321 10.11 -0.15 20.88
N LEU A 322 9.56 -0.86 21.87
CA LEU A 322 8.12 -0.96 22.11
C LEU A 322 7.52 0.41 22.43
N ALA A 323 8.15 1.18 23.33
CA ALA A 323 7.69 2.54 23.64
C ALA A 323 7.71 3.47 22.41
N CYS A 324 8.71 3.32 21.52
CA CYS A 324 8.73 4.02 20.24
C CYS A 324 7.58 3.60 19.32
N ALA A 325 7.21 2.31 19.31
CA ALA A 325 6.09 1.83 18.51
C ALA A 325 4.77 2.39 19.02
N LEU A 326 4.57 2.44 20.35
CA LEU A 326 3.41 3.08 20.98
C LEU A 326 3.36 4.59 20.74
N ALA A 327 4.50 5.29 20.86
CA ALA A 327 4.57 6.71 20.52
C ALA A 327 4.24 6.97 19.04
N ALA A 328 4.71 6.13 18.12
CA ALA A 328 4.37 6.19 16.71
C ALA A 328 2.89 5.88 16.44
N THR A 329 2.20 5.22 17.35
CA THR A 329 0.77 4.94 17.27
C THR A 329 -0.07 6.17 17.59
N HIS A 330 0.27 6.86 18.69
CA HIS A 330 -0.59 7.89 19.28
C HIS A 330 -0.14 9.34 18.97
N SER A 331 1.14 9.56 18.77
CA SER A 331 1.72 10.92 18.78
C SER A 331 2.59 11.24 17.55
N ARG A 332 2.23 10.69 16.37
CA ARG A 332 2.94 10.97 15.13
C ARG A 332 2.32 12.14 14.35
N ASP A 333 3.17 12.86 13.64
CA ASP A 333 2.73 13.82 12.64
C ASP A 333 2.28 13.16 11.32
N ALA A 334 1.85 13.96 10.34
CA ALA A 334 1.40 13.47 9.04
C ALA A 334 2.47 12.67 8.26
N LEU A 335 3.75 12.88 8.55
CA LEU A 335 4.88 12.17 7.96
C LEU A 335 5.35 10.97 8.81
N GLY A 336 4.63 10.65 9.90
CA GLY A 336 4.92 9.52 10.76
C GLY A 336 5.99 9.79 11.83
N TYR A 337 6.45 11.03 12.00
CA TYR A 337 7.45 11.38 13.00
C TYR A 337 6.83 11.61 14.38
N PHE A 338 7.49 11.10 15.40
CA PHE A 338 7.23 11.35 16.82
C PHE A 338 8.42 12.04 17.49
N ASN A 339 8.20 12.72 18.60
CA ASN A 339 9.27 13.35 19.37
C ASN A 339 9.70 12.46 20.56
N PRO A 340 10.90 12.63 21.11
CA PRO A 340 11.36 11.84 22.26
C PRO A 340 10.48 11.96 23.49
N GLY A 341 9.76 13.07 23.66
CA GLY A 341 8.85 13.29 24.78
C GLY A 341 7.67 12.33 24.78
N SER A 342 7.15 11.98 23.58
CA SER A 342 6.03 11.03 23.48
C SER A 342 6.42 9.58 23.79
N VAL A 343 7.71 9.26 23.90
CA VAL A 343 8.20 7.94 24.34
C VAL A 343 8.21 7.80 25.87
N VAL A 344 8.18 8.92 26.60
CA VAL A 344 8.33 8.92 28.08
C VAL A 344 7.18 8.19 28.76
N SER A 345 5.92 8.55 28.43
CA SER A 345 4.75 7.93 29.05
C SER A 345 4.66 6.41 28.79
N PRO A 346 4.71 5.93 27.54
CA PRO A 346 4.73 4.50 27.25
C PRO A 346 5.87 3.75 27.94
N LEU A 347 7.08 4.33 27.97
CA LEU A 347 8.22 3.67 28.59
C LEU A 347 8.11 3.62 30.13
N THR A 348 7.53 4.65 30.73
CA THR A 348 7.25 4.69 32.17
C THR A 348 6.25 3.59 32.56
N GLU A 349 5.23 3.39 31.77
CA GLU A 349 4.20 2.35 31.97
C GLU A 349 4.80 0.94 31.78
N ILE A 350 5.57 0.70 30.70
CA ILE A 350 6.24 -0.58 30.44
C ILE A 350 7.21 -0.96 31.56
N LEU A 351 7.94 0.01 32.14
CA LEU A 351 8.96 -0.22 33.15
C LEU A 351 8.42 -0.10 34.59
N GLU A 352 7.15 0.31 34.76
CA GLU A 352 6.48 0.54 36.05
C GLU A 352 7.28 1.50 36.97
N ARG A 353 8.02 2.43 36.35
CA ARG A 353 8.83 3.43 37.07
C ARG A 353 9.01 4.71 36.23
N PRO A 354 9.10 5.88 36.86
CA PRO A 354 9.34 7.14 36.18
C PRO A 354 10.62 7.12 35.34
N VAL A 355 10.54 7.56 34.08
CA VAL A 355 11.66 7.61 33.14
C VAL A 355 11.78 9.01 32.55
N GLN A 356 13.02 9.47 32.38
CA GLN A 356 13.33 10.73 31.70
C GLN A 356 14.03 10.45 30.34
N ILE A 357 13.95 11.39 29.40
CA ILE A 357 14.54 11.27 28.06
C ILE A 357 16.04 10.94 28.14
N ALA A 358 16.75 11.46 29.14
CA ALA A 358 18.19 11.18 29.33
C ALA A 358 18.51 9.68 29.49
N ALA A 359 17.58 8.89 30.05
CA ALA A 359 17.78 7.46 30.25
C ALA A 359 17.71 6.62 28.98
N PHE A 360 17.00 7.09 27.94
CA PHE A 360 16.81 6.33 26.70
C PHE A 360 17.18 7.07 25.42
N GLY A 361 17.51 8.35 25.49
CA GLY A 361 17.82 9.16 24.31
C GLY A 361 18.95 8.60 23.44
N HIS A 362 19.93 7.91 24.03
CA HIS A 362 20.99 7.23 23.30
C HIS A 362 20.46 6.03 22.48
N HIS A 363 19.45 5.28 22.98
CA HIS A 363 18.84 4.17 22.26
C HIS A 363 18.15 4.67 20.96
N LEU A 364 17.46 5.83 21.02
CA LEU A 364 16.86 6.43 19.83
C LEU A 364 17.89 6.71 18.74
N THR A 365 19.06 7.22 19.15
CA THR A 365 20.17 7.50 18.23
C THR A 365 20.79 6.21 17.69
N GLU A 366 20.96 5.20 18.53
CA GLU A 366 21.49 3.91 18.11
C GLU A 366 20.55 3.19 17.13
N PHE A 367 19.24 3.26 17.32
CA PHE A 367 18.26 2.72 16.39
C PHE A 367 18.34 3.31 14.98
N CYS A 368 18.96 4.49 14.81
CA CYS A 368 19.26 5.07 13.51
C CYS A 368 20.55 4.54 12.87
N SER A 369 21.32 3.69 13.57
CA SER A 369 22.60 3.17 13.09
C SER A 369 22.47 1.81 12.39
N ALA A 370 23.40 1.52 11.45
CA ALA A 370 23.49 0.24 10.76
C ALA A 370 23.66 -0.94 11.74
N LYS A 371 24.36 -0.71 12.87
CA LYS A 371 24.56 -1.70 13.94
C LYS A 371 23.23 -2.19 14.53
N ARG A 372 22.22 -1.32 14.58
CA ARG A 372 20.87 -1.59 15.10
C ARG A 372 19.82 -1.78 13.99
N GLY A 373 20.26 -2.06 12.77
CA GLY A 373 19.36 -2.34 11.66
C GLY A 373 18.66 -1.10 11.08
N GLU A 374 19.07 0.11 11.48
CA GLU A 374 18.50 1.38 11.02
C GLU A 374 16.98 1.41 11.08
N VAL A 375 16.42 0.90 12.19
CA VAL A 375 14.97 0.76 12.37
C VAL A 375 14.26 2.10 12.50
N LEU A 376 14.98 3.12 13.01
CA LEU A 376 14.50 4.49 13.04
C LEU A 376 15.33 5.38 12.09
N GLU A 377 14.74 6.44 11.64
CA GLU A 377 15.45 7.59 11.06
C GLU A 377 15.15 8.85 11.85
N ARG A 378 16.04 9.79 11.74
CA ARG A 378 16.03 11.03 12.52
C ARG A 378 16.04 12.24 11.61
N THR A 379 15.22 13.23 11.94
CA THR A 379 15.21 14.57 11.31
C THR A 379 15.31 15.67 12.36
N GLY A 380 15.53 16.90 11.92
CA GLY A 380 15.59 18.08 12.77
C GLY A 380 17.01 18.39 13.27
N GLN A 381 17.11 19.42 14.13
CA GLN A 381 18.37 19.91 14.70
C GLN A 381 18.55 19.43 16.14
N LYS A 382 19.80 19.55 16.68
CA LYS A 382 20.13 19.23 18.07
C LYS A 382 19.14 19.92 19.02
N ARG A 383 18.54 19.20 19.93
CA ARG A 383 17.45 19.56 20.87
C ARG A 383 16.03 19.52 20.29
N ASN A 384 15.83 19.35 18.99
CA ASN A 384 14.50 19.22 18.37
C ASN A 384 14.50 18.08 17.36
N TYR A 385 15.10 16.95 17.73
CA TYR A 385 15.07 15.76 16.90
C TYR A 385 13.68 15.13 16.95
N ARG A 386 13.22 14.67 15.77
CA ARG A 386 12.05 13.81 15.61
C ARG A 386 12.50 12.50 14.98
N PHE A 387 11.79 11.42 15.31
CA PHE A 387 12.10 10.07 14.89
C PHE A 387 10.89 9.43 14.24
N ARG A 388 11.11 8.55 13.26
CA ARG A 388 10.07 7.66 12.75
C ARG A 388 10.66 6.30 12.41
N PHE A 389 9.81 5.30 12.35
CA PHE A 389 10.21 4.01 11.82
C PHE A 389 10.49 4.11 10.32
N ARG A 390 11.69 3.71 9.88
CA ARG A 390 12.09 3.71 8.47
C ARG A 390 11.25 2.73 7.65
N ASP A 391 10.85 1.62 8.25
CA ASP A 391 9.94 0.65 7.68
C ASP A 391 8.62 0.67 8.48
N PRO A 392 7.51 1.19 7.91
CA PRO A 392 6.25 1.29 8.63
C PRO A 392 5.68 -0.06 9.04
N LEU A 393 6.08 -1.16 8.37
CA LEU A 393 5.67 -2.51 8.74
C LEU A 393 6.28 -2.99 10.07
N LEU A 394 7.33 -2.32 10.56
CA LEU A 394 7.99 -2.72 11.80
C LEU A 394 7.16 -2.36 13.03
N VAL A 395 6.35 -1.29 12.99
CA VAL A 395 5.54 -0.86 14.15
C VAL A 395 4.55 -1.95 14.59
N PRO A 396 3.66 -2.46 13.73
CA PRO A 396 2.78 -3.57 14.10
C PRO A 396 3.55 -4.81 14.55
N PHE A 397 4.69 -5.11 13.91
CA PHE A 397 5.52 -6.25 14.28
C PHE A 397 6.06 -6.13 15.70
N VAL A 398 6.57 -4.96 16.10
CA VAL A 398 7.08 -4.71 17.46
C VAL A 398 5.97 -4.89 18.50
N LEU A 399 4.77 -4.39 18.22
CA LEU A 399 3.62 -4.57 19.12
C LEU A 399 3.25 -6.06 19.29
N MET A 400 3.20 -6.79 18.18
CA MET A 400 2.92 -8.23 18.19
C MET A 400 4.01 -9.03 18.91
N ASP A 401 5.29 -8.73 18.65
CA ASP A 401 6.42 -9.42 19.29
C ASP A 401 6.49 -9.15 20.80
N ALA A 402 6.19 -7.93 21.23
CA ALA A 402 6.17 -7.58 22.65
C ALA A 402 5.16 -8.43 23.43
N MET A 403 4.00 -8.70 22.85
CA MET A 403 3.00 -9.58 23.45
C MET A 403 3.43 -11.05 23.36
N ASN A 404 3.92 -11.50 22.20
CA ASN A 404 4.35 -12.88 21.99
C ASN A 404 5.49 -13.29 22.94
N THR A 405 6.39 -12.35 23.26
CA THR A 405 7.52 -12.55 24.17
C THR A 405 7.19 -12.19 25.63
N GLN A 406 5.93 -11.90 25.93
CA GLN A 406 5.46 -11.54 27.26
C GLN A 406 6.19 -10.32 27.88
N LEU A 407 6.66 -9.39 27.04
CA LEU A 407 7.25 -8.14 27.49
C LEU A 407 6.20 -7.24 28.15
N VAL A 408 4.97 -7.34 27.67
CA VAL A 408 3.75 -6.76 28.25
C VAL A 408 2.64 -7.81 28.25
N SER A 409 1.73 -7.73 29.21
CA SER A 409 0.55 -8.60 29.24
C SER A 409 -0.46 -8.23 28.17
N ARG A 410 -1.43 -9.12 27.90
CA ARG A 410 -2.55 -8.87 26.97
C ARG A 410 -3.33 -7.62 27.39
N THR A 411 -3.64 -7.53 28.67
CA THR A 411 -4.40 -6.42 29.26
C THR A 411 -3.64 -5.11 29.13
N GLN A 412 -2.36 -5.08 29.52
CA GLN A 412 -1.51 -3.89 29.38
C GLN A 412 -1.41 -3.41 27.93
N LEU A 413 -1.19 -4.31 26.97
CA LEU A 413 -1.10 -3.89 25.56
C LEU A 413 -2.43 -3.32 25.05
N ALA A 414 -3.57 -3.94 25.43
CA ALA A 414 -4.90 -3.45 25.04
C ALA A 414 -5.19 -2.06 25.64
N GLU A 415 -4.84 -1.84 26.90
CA GLU A 415 -4.97 -0.55 27.59
C GLU A 415 -4.07 0.50 26.92
N MET A 416 -2.78 0.19 26.70
CA MET A 416 -1.84 1.09 26.04
C MET A 416 -2.27 1.48 24.63
N LEU A 417 -2.94 0.60 23.88
CA LEU A 417 -3.44 0.88 22.54
C LEU A 417 -4.79 1.62 22.54
N GLY A 418 -5.53 1.58 23.62
CA GLY A 418 -6.81 2.27 23.79
C GLY A 418 -6.70 3.67 24.40
N HIS A 419 -5.58 4.02 25.01
CA HIS A 419 -5.34 5.34 25.57
C HIS A 419 -4.75 6.32 24.55
N GLU A 420 -5.34 7.51 24.41
CA GLU A 420 -4.69 8.69 23.84
C GLU A 420 -3.71 9.20 24.92
N PHE A 421 -2.41 9.13 24.63
CA PHE A 421 -1.36 9.70 25.50
C PHE A 421 -1.17 11.19 25.25
#